data_fd4803e46a0eba6096536ae34363b356
#
_entry.id   fd4803e46a0eba6096536ae34363b356
#
_cell.length_a   1.000
_cell.length_b   1.000
_cell.length_c   1.000
_cell.angle_alpha   90.00
_cell.angle_beta   90.00
_cell.angle_gamma   90.00
#
_symmetry.space_group_name_H-M   'P 1'
#
loop_
_entity.id
_entity.type
_entity.pdbx_description
1 polymer ?
#
loop_
_entity_poly.entity_id
_entity_poly.type
_entity_poly.pdbx_seq_one_letter_code
_entity_poly.pdbx_strand_id
1 'polypeptide(L)'
;MNKMRWMLVALTVAVVPGSYLLLAQQPPAAGQGRGAAPPPQPMSFFITSVGKGDGANYGGLAGADAYCQTMAASAGRGGATWHAYLSTQGAGAVNARDRIGNGPWYNATGGMVAMNVGQLHGDTIDQARLGNALGKQISLTEKKEKVNGVGDMPNTHDILTGSQPDGRAYTDGMDHTCNNWTSNAMGTAQLGHSDKQGGGNGSWNSAHPSRGCSQPNLVATGGAGLLYCFAVN
;
A
#
# COMPACT_ATOMS: atom_id res chain seq x y z
N MET A 1 -59.01 63.29 -7.98
CA MET A 1 -60.25 62.51 -8.24
C MET A 1 -59.92 61.58 -9.44
N ASN A 2 -59.52 60.36 -9.24
CA ASN A 2 -59.25 59.38 -10.27
C ASN A 2 -60.09 58.13 -10.02
N LYS A 3 -61.01 57.85 -10.91
CA LYS A 3 -61.92 56.70 -10.85
C LYS A 3 -61.19 55.47 -11.40
N MET A 4 -60.95 54.48 -10.53
CA MET A 4 -60.44 53.19 -10.90
C MET A 4 -61.54 52.29 -11.48
N ARG A 5 -61.44 51.95 -12.76
CA ARG A 5 -62.33 51.01 -13.45
C ARG A 5 -61.82 49.58 -13.20
N TRP A 6 -62.67 48.78 -12.59
CA TRP A 6 -62.49 47.35 -12.45
C TRP A 6 -62.89 46.63 -13.73
N MET A 7 -61.96 45.91 -14.34
CA MET A 7 -62.22 45.03 -15.47
C MET A 7 -62.41 43.62 -14.97
N LEU A 8 -63.60 43.07 -15.03
CA LEU A 8 -63.95 41.69 -14.77
C LEU A 8 -63.44 40.82 -15.95
N VAL A 9 -62.47 39.96 -15.74
CA VAL A 9 -62.09 38.94 -16.71
C VAL A 9 -62.84 37.65 -16.37
N ALA A 10 -63.77 37.25 -17.23
CA ALA A 10 -64.52 35.99 -17.13
C ALA A 10 -63.58 34.85 -17.58
N LEU A 11 -63.24 33.94 -16.66
CA LEU A 11 -62.49 32.74 -16.97
C LEU A 11 -63.45 31.63 -17.44
N THR A 12 -63.43 31.29 -18.72
CA THR A 12 -64.14 30.12 -19.23
C THR A 12 -63.27 28.87 -19.02
N VAL A 13 -63.75 27.98 -18.17
CA VAL A 13 -63.10 26.65 -17.94
C VAL A 13 -63.55 25.71 -19.06
N ALA A 14 -62.67 25.35 -19.96
CA ALA A 14 -62.87 24.29 -20.94
C ALA A 14 -62.59 22.92 -20.28
N VAL A 15 -63.62 22.11 -20.14
CA VAL A 15 -63.53 20.72 -19.69
C VAL A 15 -63.09 19.88 -20.89
N VAL A 16 -61.85 19.36 -20.83
CA VAL A 16 -61.34 18.39 -21.79
C VAL A 16 -61.64 16.99 -21.25
N PRO A 17 -62.30 16.09 -22.01
CA PRO A 17 -62.52 14.72 -21.57
C PRO A 17 -61.18 13.97 -21.53
N GLY A 18 -60.77 13.58 -20.34
CA GLY A 18 -59.54 12.85 -20.14
C GLY A 18 -59.60 11.41 -20.67
N SER A 19 -58.82 11.14 -21.70
CA SER A 19 -58.53 9.77 -22.12
C SER A 19 -57.58 9.16 -21.12
N TYR A 20 -58.04 8.22 -20.29
CA TYR A 20 -57.19 7.43 -19.41
C TYR A 20 -56.34 6.48 -20.24
N LEU A 21 -55.07 6.81 -20.47
CA LEU A 21 -54.08 5.85 -20.93
C LEU A 21 -53.80 4.88 -19.78
N LEU A 22 -54.26 3.64 -19.93
CA LEU A 22 -53.83 2.52 -19.12
C LEU A 22 -52.33 2.29 -19.40
N LEU A 23 -51.46 2.82 -18.54
CA LEU A 23 -50.04 2.42 -18.49
C LEU A 23 -50.00 0.98 -18.02
N ALA A 24 -49.83 0.04 -18.97
CA ALA A 24 -49.48 -1.32 -18.66
C ALA A 24 -48.18 -1.31 -17.88
N GLN A 25 -48.22 -1.69 -16.59
CA GLN A 25 -47.04 -1.88 -15.78
C GLN A 25 -46.22 -3.03 -16.41
N GLN A 26 -45.05 -2.70 -16.98
CA GLN A 26 -44.08 -3.72 -17.38
C GLN A 26 -43.71 -4.52 -16.13
N PRO A 27 -43.69 -5.85 -16.20
CA PRO A 27 -43.15 -6.67 -15.10
C PRO A 27 -41.70 -6.24 -14.86
N PRO A 28 -41.24 -6.23 -13.59
CA PRO A 28 -39.87 -5.89 -13.29
C PRO A 28 -38.94 -6.81 -14.10
N ALA A 29 -37.99 -6.22 -14.83
CA ALA A 29 -37.01 -6.96 -15.59
C ALA A 29 -36.34 -7.97 -14.63
N ALA A 30 -36.36 -9.24 -15.00
CA ALA A 30 -35.70 -10.30 -14.26
C ALA A 30 -34.27 -9.85 -13.98
N GLY A 31 -33.91 -9.78 -12.70
CA GLY A 31 -32.61 -9.27 -12.26
C GLY A 31 -31.49 -9.95 -13.04
N GLN A 32 -30.75 -9.18 -13.79
CA GLN A 32 -29.49 -9.65 -14.36
C GLN A 32 -28.67 -10.20 -13.19
N GLY A 33 -28.45 -11.51 -13.16
CA GLY A 33 -27.66 -12.17 -12.17
C GLY A 33 -26.33 -11.42 -12.07
N ARG A 34 -25.98 -10.92 -10.88
CA ARG A 34 -24.65 -10.36 -10.62
C ARG A 34 -23.67 -11.44 -11.02
N GLY A 35 -22.98 -11.26 -12.13
CA GLY A 35 -21.91 -12.14 -12.55
C GLY A 35 -20.99 -12.38 -11.36
N ALA A 36 -20.52 -13.61 -11.18
CA ALA A 36 -19.59 -13.94 -10.11
C ALA A 36 -18.44 -12.93 -10.13
N ALA A 37 -18.08 -12.39 -8.96
CA ALA A 37 -16.95 -11.48 -8.85
C ALA A 37 -15.70 -12.17 -9.46
N PRO A 38 -14.86 -11.46 -10.21
CA PRO A 38 -13.65 -12.04 -10.75
C PRO A 38 -12.80 -12.63 -9.61
N PRO A 39 -12.08 -13.72 -9.86
CA PRO A 39 -11.27 -14.36 -8.82
C PRO A 39 -10.24 -13.35 -8.28
N PRO A 40 -9.91 -13.42 -6.97
CA PRO A 40 -8.91 -12.55 -6.38
C PRO A 40 -7.57 -12.68 -7.12
N GLN A 41 -6.91 -11.55 -7.33
CA GLN A 41 -5.58 -11.53 -7.94
C GLN A 41 -4.58 -12.28 -7.05
N PRO A 42 -3.64 -13.03 -7.65
CA PRO A 42 -2.64 -13.75 -6.87
C PRO A 42 -1.73 -12.78 -6.12
N MET A 43 -1.37 -13.13 -4.88
CA MET A 43 -0.45 -12.36 -4.06
C MET A 43 0.86 -12.07 -4.83
N SER A 44 1.23 -10.82 -4.91
CA SER A 44 2.50 -10.32 -5.47
C SER A 44 3.18 -9.27 -4.57
N PHE A 45 2.61 -9.05 -3.38
CA PHE A 45 3.15 -8.20 -2.32
C PHE A 45 2.76 -8.76 -0.95
N PHE A 46 3.68 -8.70 0.01
CA PHE A 46 3.42 -8.93 1.43
C PHE A 46 4.49 -8.26 2.31
N ILE A 47 4.22 -8.15 3.60
CA ILE A 47 5.20 -7.84 4.64
C ILE A 47 5.50 -9.14 5.37
N THR A 48 6.77 -9.45 5.65
CA THR A 48 7.11 -10.68 6.37
C THR A 48 6.44 -10.71 7.74
N SER A 49 5.80 -11.83 8.10
CA SER A 49 5.09 -11.97 9.39
C SER A 49 6.05 -12.00 10.57
N VAL A 50 7.33 -12.25 10.33
CA VAL A 50 8.41 -12.27 11.33
C VAL A 50 9.70 -11.79 10.68
N GLY A 51 10.56 -11.13 11.45
CA GLY A 51 11.94 -10.81 11.04
C GLY A 51 12.85 -12.04 11.20
N LYS A 52 14.07 -11.96 10.66
CA LYS A 52 15.06 -13.03 10.78
C LYS A 52 15.52 -13.28 12.22
N GLY A 53 15.29 -12.32 13.14
CA GLY A 53 15.71 -12.40 14.55
C GLY A 53 17.16 -11.97 14.79
N ASP A 54 17.86 -11.54 13.74
CA ASP A 54 19.26 -11.07 13.79
C ASP A 54 19.36 -9.58 13.42
N GLY A 55 18.42 -8.77 13.93
CA GLY A 55 18.34 -7.35 13.62
C GLY A 55 18.18 -7.10 12.12
N ALA A 56 18.97 -6.17 11.59
CA ALA A 56 19.00 -5.85 10.17
C ALA A 56 19.96 -6.72 9.36
N ASN A 57 20.64 -7.71 9.97
CA ASN A 57 21.56 -8.60 9.28
C ASN A 57 20.80 -9.69 8.51
N TYR A 58 20.56 -9.46 7.26
CA TYR A 58 20.01 -10.44 6.34
C TYR A 58 21.06 -11.20 5.53
N GLY A 59 22.35 -10.79 5.60
CA GLY A 59 23.40 -11.29 4.72
C GLY A 59 23.39 -10.59 3.36
N GLY A 60 23.06 -9.31 3.35
CA GLY A 60 22.95 -8.48 2.15
C GLY A 60 21.63 -8.66 1.40
N LEU A 61 21.54 -8.07 0.20
CA LEU A 61 20.32 -8.15 -0.64
C LEU A 61 19.96 -9.60 -0.98
N ALA A 62 20.94 -10.42 -1.34
CA ALA A 62 20.71 -11.82 -1.70
C ALA A 62 20.07 -12.62 -0.56
N GLY A 63 20.52 -12.40 0.68
CA GLY A 63 19.94 -13.04 1.85
C GLY A 63 18.53 -12.53 2.17
N ALA A 64 18.28 -11.23 1.98
CA ALA A 64 16.93 -10.64 2.14
C ALA A 64 15.95 -11.17 1.09
N ASP A 65 16.38 -11.31 -0.17
CA ASP A 65 15.57 -11.89 -1.24
C ASP A 65 15.26 -13.37 -0.99
N ALA A 66 16.26 -14.15 -0.57
CA ALA A 66 16.05 -15.54 -0.20
C ALA A 66 15.08 -15.67 0.98
N TYR A 67 15.09 -14.72 1.92
CA TYR A 67 14.12 -14.67 3.01
C TYR A 67 12.70 -14.39 2.50
N CYS A 68 12.52 -13.38 1.64
CA CYS A 68 11.23 -13.11 0.97
C CYS A 68 10.75 -14.33 0.19
N GLN A 69 11.63 -14.99 -0.57
CA GLN A 69 11.32 -16.21 -1.32
C GLN A 69 10.81 -17.34 -0.43
N THR A 70 11.47 -17.55 0.72
CA THR A 70 11.09 -18.58 1.71
C THR A 70 9.70 -18.30 2.30
N MET A 71 9.44 -17.04 2.69
CA MET A 71 8.14 -16.63 3.24
C MET A 71 7.02 -16.76 2.19
N ALA A 72 7.28 -16.37 0.95
CA ALA A 72 6.33 -16.54 -0.16
C ALA A 72 6.05 -18.03 -0.45
N ALA A 73 7.07 -18.87 -0.42
CA ALA A 73 6.91 -20.32 -0.62
C ALA A 73 6.03 -20.95 0.46
N SER A 74 6.18 -20.55 1.73
CA SER A 74 5.35 -21.01 2.84
C SER A 74 3.86 -20.65 2.67
N ALA A 75 3.57 -19.58 1.92
CA ALA A 75 2.22 -19.13 1.57
C ALA A 75 1.73 -19.69 0.20
N GLY A 76 2.42 -20.66 -0.38
CA GLY A 76 2.07 -21.27 -1.67
C GLY A 76 2.39 -20.38 -2.89
N ARG A 77 3.25 -19.37 -2.74
CA ARG A 77 3.65 -18.42 -3.79
C ARG A 77 5.13 -18.54 -4.19
N GLY A 78 5.75 -19.68 -3.92
CA GLY A 78 7.15 -19.96 -4.23
C GLY A 78 7.50 -20.06 -5.71
N GLY A 79 6.50 -20.15 -6.61
CA GLY A 79 6.72 -20.20 -8.06
C GLY A 79 7.03 -18.84 -8.70
N ALA A 80 6.83 -17.73 -7.99
CA ALA A 80 7.27 -16.40 -8.41
C ALA A 80 8.66 -16.09 -7.85
N THR A 81 9.38 -15.15 -8.47
CA THR A 81 10.63 -14.61 -7.94
C THR A 81 10.33 -13.44 -7.02
N TRP A 82 10.89 -13.44 -5.81
CA TRP A 82 10.60 -12.45 -4.80
C TRP A 82 11.84 -11.66 -4.39
N HIS A 83 11.71 -10.34 -4.37
CA HIS A 83 12.74 -9.44 -3.87
C HIS A 83 12.26 -8.62 -2.67
N ALA A 84 13.17 -8.40 -1.73
CA ALA A 84 12.98 -7.44 -0.66
C ALA A 84 13.08 -6.01 -1.20
N TYR A 85 12.21 -5.11 -0.74
CA TYR A 85 12.29 -3.67 -1.03
C TYR A 85 13.37 -3.03 -0.16
N LEU A 86 14.60 -3.13 -0.60
CA LEU A 86 15.77 -2.62 0.11
C LEU A 86 16.70 -1.89 -0.84
N SER A 87 17.11 -0.66 -0.47
CA SER A 87 18.25 0.01 -1.12
C SER A 87 19.56 -0.41 -0.48
N THR A 88 20.65 -0.25 -1.22
CA THR A 88 22.01 -0.28 -0.70
C THR A 88 22.69 1.06 -0.89
N GLN A 89 23.90 1.24 -0.41
CA GLN A 89 24.66 2.49 -0.52
C GLN A 89 26.13 2.24 -0.82
N GLY A 90 26.89 3.31 -1.13
CA GLY A 90 28.29 3.24 -1.53
C GLY A 90 28.48 2.97 -3.03
N ALA A 91 29.68 2.51 -3.39
CA ALA A 91 29.99 2.17 -4.78
C ALA A 91 29.11 1.00 -5.26
N GLY A 92 28.37 1.21 -6.37
CA GLY A 92 27.42 0.22 -6.88
C GLY A 92 26.10 0.17 -6.11
N ALA A 93 25.70 1.26 -5.45
CA ALA A 93 24.42 1.36 -4.76
C ALA A 93 23.25 0.94 -5.65
N VAL A 94 22.29 0.21 -5.05
CA VAL A 94 21.08 -0.27 -5.69
C VAL A 94 19.88 0.45 -5.11
N ASN A 95 18.97 0.92 -5.95
CA ASN A 95 17.71 1.51 -5.50
C ASN A 95 16.66 0.42 -5.26
N ALA A 96 15.94 0.48 -4.17
CA ALA A 96 14.87 -0.47 -3.87
C ALA A 96 13.79 -0.48 -4.98
N ARG A 97 13.43 0.68 -5.51
CA ARG A 97 12.43 0.84 -6.57
C ARG A 97 12.76 0.10 -7.87
N ASP A 98 14.06 -0.06 -8.17
CA ASP A 98 14.52 -0.63 -9.45
C ASP A 98 14.58 -2.16 -9.43
N ARG A 99 14.34 -2.78 -8.27
CA ARG A 99 14.48 -4.23 -8.09
C ARG A 99 13.19 -4.98 -7.79
N ILE A 100 12.06 -4.28 -7.72
CA ILE A 100 10.77 -4.87 -7.36
C ILE A 100 9.86 -5.19 -8.55
N GLY A 101 10.32 -5.05 -9.79
CA GLY A 101 9.51 -5.22 -11.00
C GLY A 101 8.65 -4.00 -11.31
N ASN A 102 7.64 -4.17 -12.15
CA ASN A 102 6.83 -3.07 -12.68
C ASN A 102 5.40 -2.99 -12.12
N GLY A 103 4.94 -4.02 -11.39
CA GLY A 103 3.55 -4.14 -10.93
C GLY A 103 2.59 -4.67 -12.01
N PRO A 104 1.27 -4.67 -11.81
CA PRO A 104 0.64 -4.26 -10.54
C PRO A 104 0.89 -5.26 -9.40
N TRP A 105 0.87 -4.75 -8.17
CA TRP A 105 1.06 -5.60 -6.99
C TRP A 105 -0.21 -5.72 -6.16
N TYR A 106 -0.45 -6.93 -5.65
CA TYR A 106 -1.61 -7.30 -4.86
C TYR A 106 -1.18 -7.97 -3.56
N ASN A 107 -1.83 -7.62 -2.47
CA ASN A 107 -1.56 -8.23 -1.17
C ASN A 107 -2.08 -9.68 -1.09
N ALA A 108 -1.89 -10.32 0.06
CA ALA A 108 -2.23 -11.72 0.28
C ALA A 108 -3.73 -12.06 0.17
N THR A 109 -4.62 -11.06 0.13
CA THR A 109 -6.07 -11.22 -0.10
C THR A 109 -6.53 -10.75 -1.48
N GLY A 110 -5.61 -10.37 -2.37
CA GLY A 110 -5.90 -9.86 -3.71
C GLY A 110 -6.24 -8.37 -3.77
N GLY A 111 -6.09 -7.64 -2.67
CA GLY A 111 -6.22 -6.18 -2.65
C GLY A 111 -5.05 -5.51 -3.35
N MET A 112 -5.33 -4.60 -4.29
CA MET A 112 -4.29 -3.88 -5.02
C MET A 112 -3.50 -2.95 -4.09
N VAL A 113 -2.16 -3.00 -4.19
CA VAL A 113 -1.22 -2.13 -3.48
C VAL A 113 -0.86 -0.92 -4.33
N ALA A 114 -0.45 -1.14 -5.58
CA ALA A 114 -0.16 -0.12 -6.57
C ALA A 114 -0.16 -0.74 -7.97
N MET A 115 -0.46 0.07 -8.99
CA MET A 115 -0.46 -0.38 -10.38
C MET A 115 0.94 -0.45 -10.99
N ASN A 116 1.86 0.40 -10.53
CA ASN A 116 3.22 0.49 -11.05
C ASN A 116 4.14 1.23 -10.07
N VAL A 117 5.44 1.24 -10.38
CA VAL A 117 6.49 1.90 -9.58
C VAL A 117 6.19 3.39 -9.36
N GLY A 118 5.74 4.08 -10.40
CA GLY A 118 5.45 5.52 -10.30
C GLY A 118 4.31 5.83 -9.32
N GLN A 119 3.21 5.06 -9.34
CA GLN A 119 2.13 5.21 -8.36
C GLN A 119 2.59 4.81 -6.95
N LEU A 120 3.40 3.77 -6.83
CA LEU A 120 3.92 3.31 -5.54
C LEU A 120 4.69 4.43 -4.81
N HIS A 121 5.46 5.23 -5.55
CA HIS A 121 6.31 6.30 -5.02
C HIS A 121 5.77 7.72 -5.20
N GLY A 122 4.73 7.91 -6.03
CA GLY A 122 4.17 9.23 -6.33
C GLY A 122 5.06 10.09 -7.23
N ASP A 123 5.61 9.50 -8.30
CA ASP A 123 6.59 10.14 -9.19
C ASP A 123 6.07 11.37 -9.93
N THR A 124 4.75 11.45 -10.15
CA THR A 124 4.07 12.64 -10.70
C THR A 124 3.00 13.14 -9.73
N ILE A 125 2.54 14.38 -9.92
CA ILE A 125 1.47 14.96 -9.09
C ILE A 125 0.20 14.08 -9.14
N ASP A 126 -0.16 13.54 -10.30
CA ASP A 126 -1.34 12.69 -10.42
C ASP A 126 -1.13 11.31 -9.76
N GLN A 127 0.05 10.72 -9.89
CA GLN A 127 0.40 9.48 -9.19
C GLN A 127 0.48 9.68 -7.68
N ALA A 128 1.00 10.81 -7.21
CA ALA A 128 1.00 11.17 -5.79
C ALA A 128 -0.42 11.39 -5.23
N ARG A 129 -1.31 11.99 -6.01
CA ARG A 129 -2.73 12.16 -5.64
C ARG A 129 -3.49 10.84 -5.57
N LEU A 130 -3.25 9.93 -6.51
CA LEU A 130 -3.79 8.58 -6.45
C LEU A 130 -3.22 7.81 -5.26
N GLY A 131 -1.92 7.96 -5.02
CA GLY A 131 -1.18 7.28 -3.97
C GLY A 131 -1.14 5.75 -4.17
N ASN A 132 -0.38 5.09 -3.34
CA ASN A 132 -0.47 3.65 -3.15
C ASN A 132 -1.49 3.32 -2.05
N ALA A 133 -2.03 2.12 -2.07
CA ALA A 133 -3.07 1.70 -1.12
C ALA A 133 -2.49 1.18 0.22
N LEU A 134 -1.15 1.19 0.41
CA LEU A 134 -0.54 0.77 1.68
C LEU A 134 -1.15 1.53 2.87
N GLY A 135 -1.24 0.86 3.97
CA GLY A 135 -1.85 1.33 5.21
C GLY A 135 -2.34 0.15 6.03
N LYS A 136 -2.81 0.37 7.24
CA LYS A 136 -3.14 -0.67 8.23
C LYS A 136 -4.04 -1.82 7.71
N GLN A 137 -4.86 -1.58 6.67
CA GLN A 137 -5.78 -2.59 6.12
C GLN A 137 -5.20 -3.38 4.94
N ILE A 138 -4.28 -2.80 4.19
CA ILE A 138 -3.73 -3.38 2.96
C ILE A 138 -2.34 -3.97 3.19
N SER A 139 -1.59 -3.46 4.16
CA SER A 139 -0.27 -3.94 4.54
C SER A 139 -0.38 -5.26 5.30
N LEU A 140 -0.57 -6.35 4.54
CA LEU A 140 -0.76 -7.70 5.08
C LEU A 140 0.52 -8.51 5.01
N THR A 141 0.64 -9.47 5.93
CA THR A 141 1.68 -10.49 5.90
C THR A 141 1.36 -11.56 4.84
N GLU A 142 2.33 -12.43 4.54
CA GLU A 142 2.13 -13.60 3.67
C GLU A 142 1.04 -14.55 4.22
N LYS A 143 0.75 -14.47 5.53
CA LYS A 143 -0.30 -15.24 6.22
C LYS A 143 -1.67 -14.57 6.18
N LYS A 144 -1.81 -13.44 5.45
CA LYS A 144 -3.05 -12.62 5.39
C LYS A 144 -3.39 -11.88 6.68
N GLU A 145 -2.45 -11.78 7.60
CA GLU A 145 -2.60 -11.08 8.88
C GLU A 145 -2.22 -9.61 8.70
N LYS A 146 -2.81 -8.73 9.49
CA LYS A 146 -2.39 -7.34 9.56
C LYS A 146 -1.08 -7.22 10.32
N VAL A 147 -0.21 -6.35 9.84
CA VAL A 147 0.96 -5.93 10.62
C VAL A 147 0.48 -5.00 11.73
N ASN A 148 0.92 -5.23 12.95
CA ASN A 148 0.62 -4.36 14.08
C ASN A 148 1.18 -2.97 13.83
N GLY A 149 0.36 -1.94 14.04
CA GLY A 149 0.71 -0.55 13.81
C GLY A 149 0.43 0.34 15.02
N VAL A 150 0.29 1.63 14.78
CA VAL A 150 -0.06 2.59 15.83
C VAL A 150 -1.30 2.14 16.58
N GLY A 151 -1.19 2.05 17.92
CA GLY A 151 -2.25 1.61 18.83
C GLY A 151 -2.30 0.11 19.10
N ASP A 152 -1.49 -0.71 18.40
CA ASP A 152 -1.38 -2.15 18.67
C ASP A 152 -0.15 -2.45 19.55
N MET A 153 -0.18 -3.59 20.25
CA MET A 153 0.90 -4.06 21.12
C MET A 153 1.31 -5.50 20.77
N PRO A 154 2.58 -5.77 20.49
CA PRO A 154 3.63 -4.79 20.20
C PRO A 154 3.37 -4.02 18.91
N ASN A 155 3.82 -2.76 18.83
CA ASN A 155 3.87 -2.07 17.53
C ASN A 155 5.04 -2.65 16.70
N THR A 156 4.79 -2.97 15.43
CA THR A 156 5.80 -3.55 14.52
C THR A 156 5.76 -2.93 13.12
N HIS A 157 5.25 -1.69 13.02
CA HIS A 157 5.00 -1.03 11.73
C HIS A 157 6.24 -0.50 11.03
N ASP A 158 7.38 -0.44 11.72
CA ASP A 158 8.66 -0.02 11.16
C ASP A 158 9.27 -1.13 10.30
N ILE A 159 9.28 -0.93 9.00
CA ILE A 159 9.79 -1.90 8.02
C ILE A 159 11.14 -1.40 7.50
N LEU A 160 12.11 -2.30 7.36
CA LEU A 160 13.43 -2.00 6.81
C LEU A 160 13.32 -1.64 5.32
N THR A 161 13.95 -0.52 4.91
CA THR A 161 13.93 -0.07 3.51
C THR A 161 15.25 0.50 3.01
N GLY A 162 15.96 1.25 3.84
CA GLY A 162 17.20 1.95 3.46
C GLY A 162 17.01 2.95 2.32
N SER A 163 15.79 3.45 2.12
CA SER A 163 15.40 4.19 0.92
C SER A 163 14.95 5.60 1.24
N GLN A 164 15.20 6.53 0.32
CA GLN A 164 14.55 7.83 0.25
C GLN A 164 13.05 7.68 -0.11
N PRO A 165 12.23 8.71 0.08
CA PRO A 165 10.79 8.64 -0.23
C PRO A 165 10.47 8.20 -1.66
N ASP A 166 11.31 8.55 -2.63
CA ASP A 166 11.18 8.15 -4.02
C ASP A 166 11.71 6.72 -4.33
N GLY A 167 12.16 5.99 -3.30
CA GLY A 167 12.67 4.63 -3.41
C GLY A 167 14.12 4.49 -3.86
N ARG A 168 14.86 5.61 -3.96
CA ARG A 168 16.28 5.60 -4.31
C ARG A 168 17.16 5.46 -3.08
N ALA A 169 18.39 5.04 -3.34
CA ALA A 169 19.45 4.97 -2.35
C ALA A 169 19.85 6.37 -1.82
N TYR A 170 20.27 6.44 -0.59
CA TYR A 170 20.92 7.66 -0.05
C TYR A 170 22.31 7.83 -0.62
N THR A 171 22.72 9.08 -0.81
CA THR A 171 24.03 9.48 -1.38
C THR A 171 24.79 10.45 -0.49
N ASP A 172 24.35 10.63 0.75
CA ASP A 172 24.91 11.58 1.73
C ASP A 172 26.12 11.06 2.50
N GLY A 173 26.54 9.83 2.23
CA GLY A 173 27.69 9.19 2.87
C GLY A 173 27.42 8.62 4.27
N MET A 174 26.20 8.77 4.81
CA MET A 174 25.80 8.17 6.08
C MET A 174 25.26 6.75 5.89
N ASP A 175 25.33 5.91 6.93
CA ASP A 175 24.74 4.57 6.87
C ASP A 175 23.23 4.61 7.14
N HIS A 176 22.46 4.25 6.12
CA HIS A 176 20.99 4.11 6.16
C HIS A 176 20.53 2.66 5.94
N THR A 177 21.47 1.71 5.88
CA THR A 177 21.23 0.35 5.41
C THR A 177 21.81 -0.73 6.34
N CYS A 178 22.26 -0.34 7.54
CA CYS A 178 22.95 -1.26 8.44
C CYS A 178 24.07 -2.02 7.70
N ASN A 179 25.00 -1.25 7.11
CA ASN A 179 26.11 -1.78 6.31
C ASN A 179 25.63 -2.70 5.19
N ASN A 180 24.69 -2.21 4.37
CA ASN A 180 24.09 -2.97 3.27
C ASN A 180 23.48 -4.30 3.72
N TRP A 181 22.76 -4.28 4.85
CA TRP A 181 22.00 -5.41 5.42
C TRP A 181 22.89 -6.56 5.92
N THR A 182 24.10 -6.23 6.38
CA THR A 182 25.05 -7.19 6.95
C THR A 182 25.38 -6.93 8.42
N SER A 183 24.83 -5.87 9.03
CA SER A 183 25.06 -5.51 10.42
C SER A 183 23.85 -5.76 11.31
N ASN A 184 24.09 -6.34 12.48
CA ASN A 184 23.14 -6.45 13.59
C ASN A 184 23.61 -5.67 14.83
N ALA A 185 24.57 -4.75 14.67
CA ALA A 185 25.19 -4.01 15.76
C ALA A 185 25.29 -2.51 15.45
N MET A 186 26.35 -2.10 14.77
CA MET A 186 26.64 -0.71 14.42
C MET A 186 25.85 -0.25 13.17
N GLY A 187 25.61 1.06 13.07
CA GLY A 187 24.93 1.69 11.94
C GLY A 187 23.47 2.02 12.23
N THR A 188 22.77 2.44 11.20
CA THR A 188 21.33 2.71 11.21
C THR A 188 20.67 2.20 9.93
N ALA A 189 19.37 1.93 9.97
CA ALA A 189 18.56 1.66 8.81
C ALA A 189 17.48 2.75 8.65
N GLN A 190 17.22 3.21 7.45
CA GLN A 190 16.01 3.95 7.17
C GLN A 190 14.81 3.00 7.19
N LEU A 191 13.73 3.42 7.85
CA LEU A 191 12.52 2.65 8.10
C LEU A 191 11.32 3.31 7.43
N GLY A 192 10.32 2.51 7.05
CA GLY A 192 9.04 2.97 6.58
C GLY A 192 7.90 2.49 7.47
N HIS A 193 6.83 3.28 7.59
CA HIS A 193 5.64 2.92 8.38
C HIS A 193 4.63 2.16 7.53
N SER A 194 4.45 0.87 7.76
CA SER A 194 3.52 0.03 6.99
C SER A 194 2.05 0.48 7.07
N ASP A 195 1.67 1.15 8.14
CA ASP A 195 0.34 1.70 8.37
C ASP A 195 0.21 3.19 7.97
N LYS A 196 1.31 3.83 7.54
CA LYS A 196 1.41 5.27 7.22
C LYS A 196 1.01 6.18 8.39
N GLN A 197 1.24 5.77 9.61
CA GLN A 197 0.85 6.51 10.82
C GLN A 197 2.04 6.74 11.75
N GLY A 198 1.90 7.73 12.65
CA GLY A 198 2.85 8.00 13.73
C GLY A 198 4.03 8.89 13.34
N GLY A 199 4.74 9.37 14.36
CA GLY A 199 6.04 10.03 14.25
C GLY A 199 6.13 11.34 13.45
N GLY A 200 5.02 11.97 13.05
CA GLY A 200 5.03 13.19 12.24
C GLY A 200 5.40 12.99 10.76
N ASN A 201 5.79 11.76 10.38
CA ASN A 201 6.08 11.37 9.00
C ASN A 201 5.51 9.98 8.73
N GLY A 202 4.40 9.92 8.00
CA GLY A 202 3.71 8.67 7.64
C GLY A 202 4.22 8.03 6.35
N SER A 203 5.47 8.25 5.92
CA SER A 203 6.00 7.62 4.72
C SER A 203 6.07 6.10 4.87
N TRP A 204 5.52 5.38 3.91
CA TRP A 204 5.54 3.92 3.93
C TRP A 204 6.95 3.32 3.79
N ASN A 205 7.88 4.08 3.18
CA ASN A 205 9.23 3.59 2.88
C ASN A 205 10.36 4.47 3.42
N SER A 206 10.07 5.65 3.98
CA SER A 206 11.11 6.59 4.44
C SER A 206 10.60 7.50 5.56
N ALA A 207 10.22 6.88 6.69
CA ALA A 207 9.66 7.61 7.83
C ALA A 207 10.75 8.20 8.73
N HIS A 208 11.65 7.37 9.24
CA HIS A 208 12.75 7.79 10.14
C HIS A 208 13.87 6.73 10.18
N PRO A 209 15.07 7.07 10.70
CA PRO A 209 16.11 6.09 10.94
C PRO A 209 15.79 5.22 12.16
N SER A 210 16.30 3.98 12.16
CA SER A 210 16.33 3.13 13.33
C SER A 210 17.28 3.67 14.41
N ARG A 211 17.09 3.24 15.66
CA ARG A 211 18.04 3.56 16.75
C ARG A 211 19.40 2.87 16.56
N GLY A 212 19.45 1.77 15.79
CA GLY A 212 20.62 0.98 15.47
C GLY A 212 20.20 -0.28 14.73
N CYS A 213 21.15 -1.17 14.45
CA CYS A 213 20.91 -2.34 13.59
C CYS A 213 20.57 -3.63 14.36
N SER A 214 20.72 -3.63 15.70
CA SER A 214 20.40 -4.82 16.51
C SER A 214 18.88 -5.02 16.64
N GLN A 215 18.46 -6.26 16.86
CA GLN A 215 17.04 -6.58 17.06
C GLN A 215 16.39 -5.72 18.17
N PRO A 216 17.00 -5.53 19.36
CA PRO A 216 16.45 -4.64 20.38
C PRO A 216 16.32 -3.18 19.93
N ASN A 217 17.27 -2.67 19.12
CA ASN A 217 17.22 -1.31 18.60
C ASN A 217 16.09 -1.12 17.56
N LEU A 218 15.80 -2.11 16.74
CA LEU A 218 14.67 -2.10 15.82
C LEU A 218 13.34 -2.15 16.58
N VAL A 219 13.24 -3.00 17.60
CA VAL A 219 12.06 -3.09 18.47
C VAL A 219 11.80 -1.78 19.22
N ALA A 220 12.86 -1.09 19.64
CA ALA A 220 12.76 0.15 20.42
C ALA A 220 12.15 1.33 19.63
N THR A 221 12.08 1.26 18.30
CA THR A 221 11.44 2.27 17.46
C THR A 221 10.06 1.85 16.94
N GLY A 222 9.63 0.62 17.19
CA GLY A 222 8.35 0.10 16.70
C GLY A 222 8.49 -0.85 15.52
N GLY A 223 9.65 -1.50 15.40
CA GLY A 223 9.92 -2.49 14.35
C GLY A 223 10.12 -3.90 14.90
N ALA A 224 10.33 -4.84 14.00
CA ALA A 224 10.67 -6.22 14.31
C ALA A 224 11.70 -6.80 13.30
N GLY A 225 12.33 -5.95 12.51
CA GLY A 225 13.20 -6.36 11.41
C GLY A 225 12.40 -6.93 10.23
N LEU A 226 11.19 -6.47 9.98
CA LEU A 226 10.34 -6.93 8.89
C LEU A 226 10.77 -6.34 7.55
N LEU A 227 10.40 -7.04 6.46
CA LEU A 227 10.66 -6.63 5.07
C LEU A 227 9.35 -6.49 4.29
N TYR A 228 9.31 -5.52 3.36
CA TYR A 228 8.39 -5.55 2.24
C TYR A 228 8.93 -6.49 1.17
N CYS A 229 8.13 -7.43 0.70
CA CYS A 229 8.47 -8.39 -0.33
C CYS A 229 7.59 -8.22 -1.55
N PHE A 230 8.20 -8.15 -2.74
CA PHE A 230 7.52 -7.94 -4.02
C PHE A 230 7.87 -9.07 -4.98
N ALA A 231 6.88 -9.60 -5.69
CA ALA A 231 7.10 -10.46 -6.84
C ALA A 231 7.55 -9.60 -8.04
N VAL A 232 8.59 -10.02 -8.73
CA VAL A 232 9.22 -9.25 -9.83
C VAL A 232 8.85 -9.73 -11.22
N ASN A 233 8.08 -10.81 -11.32
CA ASN A 233 7.60 -11.44 -12.57
C ASN A 233 6.13 -11.83 -12.48
#